data_156190b7d8b598f6898f4bcf60c00ecd
#
_entry.id   156190b7d8b598f6898f4bcf60c00ecd
#
_cell.length_a   1.000
_cell.length_b   1.000
_cell.length_c   1.000
_cell.angle_alpha   90.00
_cell.angle_beta   90.00
_cell.angle_gamma   90.00
#
_symmetry.space_group_name_H-M   'P 1'
#
loop_
_entity.id
_entity.type
_entity.pdbx_description
1 polymer ?
#
loop_
_entity_poly.entity_id
_entity_poly.type
_entity_poly.pdbx_seq_one_letter_code
_entity_poly.pdbx_strand_id
1 'polypeptide(L)'
;MNTSFTMVCFSAVVLMLIGLLFARPLLILFGASKDALVYAFPYMMIYLIGTLPSMIAIGMNPFINAQGYSTIGMFSVAIGAVANLLLDPFFIFVLGFGVRGAAIATVISQCLSASFVLFFLTKKAELKVRFLHKNELSESFGYAKNIISLGTAGFIMQLT
;
A
#
# COMPACT_ATOMS: atom_id res chain seq x y z
N MET A 1 -7.66 6.03 -14.92
CA MET A 1 -6.51 6.18 -13.99
C MET A 1 -6.86 7.01 -12.76
N ASN A 2 -7.38 8.23 -12.89
CA ASN A 2 -7.73 9.08 -11.73
C ASN A 2 -8.79 8.45 -10.81
N THR A 3 -9.83 7.85 -11.39
CA THR A 3 -10.84 7.08 -10.65
C THR A 3 -10.23 5.92 -9.88
N SER A 4 -9.33 5.15 -10.51
CA SER A 4 -8.63 4.04 -9.86
C SER A 4 -7.74 4.52 -8.71
N PHE A 5 -7.02 5.62 -8.90
CA PHE A 5 -6.20 6.23 -7.85
C PHE A 5 -7.06 6.65 -6.63
N THR A 6 -8.17 7.34 -6.89
CA THR A 6 -9.09 7.75 -5.81
C THR A 6 -9.70 6.54 -5.09
N MET A 7 -10.08 5.49 -5.83
CA MET A 7 -10.60 4.24 -5.25
C MET A 7 -9.53 3.52 -4.41
N VAL A 8 -8.27 3.47 -4.87
CA VAL A 8 -7.15 2.89 -4.12
C VAL A 8 -6.93 3.67 -2.82
N CYS A 9 -6.89 5.00 -2.87
CA CYS A 9 -6.72 5.81 -1.67
C CYS A 9 -7.90 5.64 -0.70
N PHE A 10 -9.13 5.64 -1.21
CA PHE A 10 -10.32 5.46 -0.37
C PHE A 10 -10.35 4.08 0.30
N SER A 11 -10.14 3.01 -0.47
CA SER A 11 -10.10 1.65 0.08
C SER A 11 -8.91 1.45 1.04
N ALA A 12 -7.75 2.06 0.79
CA ALA A 12 -6.62 2.02 1.70
C ALA A 12 -6.95 2.66 3.06
N VAL A 13 -7.59 3.83 3.04
CA VAL A 13 -8.02 4.51 4.28
C VAL A 13 -9.06 3.68 5.03
N VAL A 14 -10.07 3.15 4.34
CA VAL A 14 -11.10 2.31 4.95
C VAL A 14 -10.49 1.06 5.58
N LEU A 15 -9.64 0.35 4.85
CA LEU A 15 -8.96 -0.85 5.36
C LEU A 15 -8.02 -0.54 6.53
N MET A 16 -7.30 0.58 6.46
CA MET A 16 -6.46 1.05 7.56
C MET A 16 -7.29 1.32 8.81
N LEU A 17 -8.41 2.04 8.69
CA LEU A 17 -9.29 2.34 9.82
C LEU A 17 -9.92 1.09 10.42
N ILE A 18 -10.44 0.19 9.58
CA ILE A 18 -10.98 -1.10 10.03
C ILE A 18 -9.89 -1.91 10.74
N GLY A 19 -8.71 -1.99 10.14
CA GLY A 19 -7.56 -2.70 10.72
C GLY A 19 -7.16 -2.13 12.09
N LEU A 20 -7.09 -0.80 12.22
CA LEU A 20 -6.75 -0.14 13.49
C LEU A 20 -7.82 -0.38 14.57
N LEU A 21 -9.11 -0.32 14.22
CA LEU A 21 -10.21 -0.56 15.16
C LEU A 21 -10.26 -2.02 15.62
N PHE A 22 -10.01 -2.96 14.70
CA PHE A 22 -10.13 -4.39 14.95
C PHE A 22 -8.79 -5.10 15.12
N ALA A 23 -7.66 -4.38 15.23
CA ALA A 23 -6.33 -4.96 15.35
C ALA A 23 -6.21 -6.02 16.43
N ARG A 24 -6.68 -5.71 17.63
CA ARG A 24 -6.60 -6.63 18.78
C ARG A 24 -7.50 -7.86 18.63
N PRO A 25 -8.82 -7.74 18.33
CA PRO A 25 -9.67 -8.90 18.11
C PRO A 25 -9.20 -9.77 16.93
N LEU A 26 -8.68 -9.17 15.85
CA LEU A 26 -8.12 -9.92 14.74
C LEU A 26 -6.91 -10.76 15.16
N LEU A 27 -5.96 -10.18 15.89
CA LEU A 27 -4.80 -10.93 16.39
C LEU A 27 -5.21 -12.11 17.28
N ILE A 28 -6.21 -11.93 18.14
CA ILE A 28 -6.75 -13.02 18.99
C ILE A 28 -7.43 -14.07 18.13
N LEU A 29 -8.21 -13.68 17.14
CA LEU A 29 -8.89 -14.61 16.21
C LEU A 29 -7.89 -15.47 15.43
N PHE A 30 -6.74 -14.90 15.05
CA PHE A 30 -5.63 -15.61 14.39
C PHE A 30 -4.76 -16.41 15.35
N GLY A 31 -5.15 -16.53 16.64
CA GLY A 31 -4.50 -17.40 17.59
C GLY A 31 -3.28 -16.81 18.29
N ALA A 32 -3.13 -15.50 18.33
CA ALA A 32 -2.05 -14.86 19.07
C ALA A 32 -2.19 -15.11 20.58
N SER A 33 -1.16 -15.70 21.19
CA SER A 33 -1.09 -15.87 22.63
C SER A 33 -0.95 -14.53 23.36
N LYS A 34 -1.23 -14.52 24.68
CA LYS A 34 -1.10 -13.28 25.48
C LYS A 34 0.32 -12.70 25.40
N ASP A 35 1.33 -13.54 25.40
CA ASP A 35 2.74 -13.14 25.32
C ASP A 35 3.09 -12.61 23.92
N ALA A 36 2.56 -13.23 22.86
CA ALA A 36 2.75 -12.78 21.49
C ALA A 36 2.07 -11.42 21.22
N LEU A 37 0.91 -11.15 21.85
CA LEU A 37 0.19 -9.88 21.69
C LEU A 37 0.99 -8.66 22.12
N VAL A 38 1.88 -8.79 23.09
CA VAL A 38 2.75 -7.69 23.58
C VAL A 38 3.63 -7.15 22.45
N TYR A 39 4.06 -8.03 21.55
CA TYR A 39 4.93 -7.68 20.40
C TYR A 39 4.14 -7.49 19.11
N ALA A 40 3.14 -8.35 18.86
CA ALA A 40 2.36 -8.34 17.62
C ALA A 40 1.43 -7.12 17.50
N PHE A 41 0.84 -6.66 18.61
CA PHE A 41 -0.08 -5.53 18.57
C PHE A 41 0.60 -4.21 18.18
N PRO A 42 1.71 -3.78 18.82
CA PRO A 42 2.39 -2.56 18.38
C PRO A 42 2.99 -2.68 16.97
N TYR A 43 3.47 -3.86 16.57
CA TYR A 43 3.90 -4.12 15.19
C TYR A 43 2.74 -3.87 14.20
N MET A 44 1.59 -4.49 14.45
CA MET A 44 0.41 -4.37 13.59
C MET A 44 -0.09 -2.92 13.51
N MET A 45 -0.11 -2.20 14.63
CA MET A 45 -0.53 -0.79 14.65
C MET A 45 0.37 0.09 13.78
N ILE A 46 1.69 -0.09 13.84
CA ILE A 46 2.64 0.64 13.00
C ILE A 46 2.48 0.23 11.53
N TYR A 47 2.41 -1.08 11.27
CA TYR A 47 2.30 -1.62 9.92
C TYR A 47 1.02 -1.16 9.20
N LEU A 48 -0.11 -1.05 9.91
CA LEU A 48 -1.37 -0.58 9.35
C LEU A 48 -1.30 0.87 8.84
N ILE A 49 -0.47 1.72 9.43
CA ILE A 49 -0.22 3.07 8.90
C ILE A 49 0.43 3.00 7.51
N GLY A 50 1.27 1.99 7.28
CA GLY A 50 1.88 1.71 5.97
C GLY A 50 0.91 1.20 4.91
N THR A 51 -0.33 0.84 5.25
CA THR A 51 -1.31 0.33 4.28
C THR A 51 -1.57 1.32 3.15
N LEU A 52 -1.69 2.61 3.46
CA LEU A 52 -1.95 3.65 2.46
C LEU A 52 -0.81 3.78 1.43
N PRO A 53 0.46 4.02 1.82
CA PRO A 53 1.56 4.05 0.85
C PRO A 53 1.76 2.72 0.13
N SER A 54 1.57 1.59 0.81
CA SER A 54 1.67 0.26 0.20
C SER A 54 0.64 0.07 -0.92
N MET A 55 -0.62 0.38 -0.65
CA MET A 55 -1.68 0.27 -1.66
C MET A 55 -1.48 1.23 -2.84
N ILE A 56 -0.93 2.42 -2.62
CA ILE A 56 -0.57 3.34 -3.70
C ILE A 56 0.56 2.74 -4.54
N ALA A 57 1.65 2.27 -3.91
CA ALA A 57 2.79 1.70 -4.63
C ALA A 57 2.39 0.50 -5.49
N ILE A 58 1.64 -0.45 -4.92
CA ILE A 58 1.22 -1.68 -5.60
C ILE A 58 0.09 -1.39 -6.60
N GLY A 59 -0.93 -0.63 -6.22
CA GLY A 59 -2.11 -0.38 -7.03
C GLY A 59 -1.86 0.53 -8.23
N MET A 60 -0.87 1.40 -8.16
CA MET A 60 -0.54 2.32 -9.26
C MET A 60 0.59 1.82 -10.17
N ASN A 61 1.36 0.82 -9.75
CA ASN A 61 2.44 0.23 -10.55
C ASN A 61 1.97 -0.35 -11.90
N PRO A 62 0.82 -1.07 -11.99
CA PRO A 62 0.30 -1.55 -13.26
C PRO A 62 0.06 -0.44 -14.30
N PHE A 63 -0.29 0.78 -13.86
CA PHE A 63 -0.49 1.92 -14.76
C PHE A 63 0.82 2.44 -15.35
N ILE A 64 1.95 2.29 -14.63
CA ILE A 64 3.29 2.59 -15.15
C ILE A 64 3.65 1.57 -16.22
N ASN A 65 3.41 0.29 -15.94
CA ASN A 65 3.69 -0.81 -16.86
C ASN A 65 2.84 -0.71 -18.14
N ALA A 66 1.55 -0.37 -18.00
CA ALA A 66 0.63 -0.20 -19.12
C ALA A 66 1.00 0.96 -20.06
N GLN A 67 1.73 1.96 -19.56
CA GLN A 67 2.29 3.06 -20.37
C GLN A 67 3.64 2.70 -21.03
N GLY A 68 4.08 1.45 -20.97
CA GLY A 68 5.34 0.99 -21.56
C GLY A 68 6.58 1.19 -20.68
N TYR A 69 6.43 1.72 -19.47
CA TYR A 69 7.54 2.01 -18.56
C TYR A 69 7.80 0.88 -17.54
N SER A 70 7.81 -0.39 -18.00
CA SER A 70 7.96 -1.56 -17.10
C SER A 70 9.24 -1.53 -16.28
N THR A 71 10.34 -1.01 -16.85
CA THR A 71 11.59 -0.82 -16.12
C THR A 71 11.43 0.13 -14.92
N ILE A 72 10.66 1.21 -15.10
CA ILE A 72 10.36 2.16 -14.01
C ILE A 72 9.48 1.50 -12.94
N GLY A 73 8.49 0.70 -13.36
CA GLY A 73 7.68 -0.11 -12.46
C GLY A 73 8.53 -1.05 -11.61
N MET A 74 9.50 -1.72 -12.21
CA MET A 74 10.46 -2.57 -11.51
C MET A 74 11.32 -1.78 -10.52
N PHE A 75 11.84 -0.61 -10.92
CA PHE A 75 12.63 0.24 -10.02
C PHE A 75 11.84 0.72 -8.80
N SER A 76 10.53 0.97 -8.94
CA SER A 76 9.70 1.37 -7.79
C SER A 76 9.65 0.29 -6.71
N VAL A 77 9.56 -0.96 -7.12
CA VAL A 77 9.58 -2.12 -6.20
C VAL A 77 10.97 -2.33 -5.63
N ALA A 78 12.02 -2.24 -6.47
CA ALA A 78 13.40 -2.40 -6.05
C ALA A 78 13.81 -1.36 -5.00
N ILE A 79 13.42 -0.08 -5.16
CA ILE A 79 13.67 0.98 -4.17
C ILE A 79 13.08 0.61 -2.81
N GLY A 80 11.82 0.15 -2.77
CA GLY A 80 11.19 -0.30 -1.54
C GLY A 80 11.92 -1.48 -0.90
N ALA A 81 12.26 -2.50 -1.70
CA ALA A 81 12.94 -3.70 -1.22
C ALA A 81 14.35 -3.40 -0.68
N VAL A 82 15.15 -2.63 -1.40
CA VAL A 82 16.51 -2.24 -0.96
C VAL A 82 16.44 -1.36 0.28
N ALA A 83 15.53 -0.40 0.32
CA ALA A 83 15.34 0.44 1.50
C ALA A 83 14.95 -0.40 2.73
N ASN A 84 14.05 -1.36 2.58
CA ASN A 84 13.66 -2.25 3.68
C ASN A 84 14.84 -3.11 4.15
N LEU A 85 15.58 -3.72 3.22
CA LEU A 85 16.77 -4.54 3.52
C LEU A 85 17.84 -3.78 4.34
N LEU A 86 18.01 -2.49 4.07
CA LEU A 86 18.98 -1.66 4.77
C LEU A 86 18.44 -1.11 6.10
N LEU A 87 17.15 -0.73 6.11
CA LEU A 87 16.52 -0.12 7.28
C LEU A 87 16.17 -1.14 8.37
N ASP A 88 15.82 -2.38 7.99
CA ASP A 88 15.49 -3.43 8.97
C ASP A 88 16.61 -3.65 9.99
N PRO A 89 17.85 -4.00 9.59
CA PRO A 89 18.93 -4.21 10.56
C PRO A 89 19.26 -2.93 11.33
N PHE A 90 19.14 -1.76 10.72
CA PHE A 90 19.39 -0.49 11.37
C PHE A 90 18.39 -0.23 12.52
N PHE A 91 17.09 -0.36 12.26
CA PHE A 91 16.06 -0.15 13.28
C PHE A 91 16.00 -1.28 14.33
N ILE A 92 16.27 -2.52 13.93
CA ILE A 92 16.20 -3.66 14.83
C ILE A 92 17.42 -3.68 15.78
N PHE A 93 18.63 -3.58 15.24
CA PHE A 93 19.87 -3.81 15.99
C PHE A 93 20.55 -2.53 16.45
N VAL A 94 20.66 -1.52 15.56
CA VAL A 94 21.40 -0.29 15.93
C VAL A 94 20.56 0.58 16.86
N LEU A 95 19.28 0.77 16.56
CA LEU A 95 18.36 1.54 17.41
C LEU A 95 17.70 0.70 18.51
N GLY A 96 17.82 -0.62 18.48
CA GLY A 96 17.31 -1.50 19.51
C GLY A 96 15.78 -1.57 19.62
N PHE A 97 15.06 -1.16 18.57
CA PHE A 97 13.58 -1.17 18.58
C PHE A 97 12.98 -2.56 18.39
N GLY A 98 13.81 -3.59 18.11
CA GLY A 98 13.34 -4.95 17.93
C GLY A 98 12.23 -5.08 16.88
N VAL A 99 11.16 -5.81 17.22
CA VAL A 99 10.03 -6.07 16.31
C VAL A 99 9.34 -4.77 15.83
N ARG A 100 9.25 -3.74 16.67
CA ARG A 100 8.68 -2.44 16.27
C ARG A 100 9.56 -1.76 15.23
N GLY A 101 10.88 -1.94 15.32
CA GLY A 101 11.84 -1.41 14.34
C GLY A 101 11.60 -1.96 12.94
N ALA A 102 11.34 -3.26 12.80
CA ALA A 102 10.98 -3.87 11.52
C ALA A 102 9.71 -3.25 10.92
N ALA A 103 8.67 -3.02 11.74
CA ALA A 103 7.46 -2.35 11.25
C ALA A 103 7.73 -0.93 10.73
N ILE A 104 8.52 -0.14 11.46
CA ILE A 104 8.90 1.23 11.07
C ILE A 104 9.69 1.21 9.76
N ALA A 105 10.69 0.34 9.65
CA ALA A 105 11.50 0.18 8.44
C ALA A 105 10.64 -0.17 7.22
N THR A 106 9.69 -1.08 7.39
CA THR A 106 8.75 -1.47 6.34
C THR A 106 7.88 -0.28 5.90
N VAL A 107 7.31 0.47 6.84
CA VAL A 107 6.48 1.65 6.52
C VAL A 107 7.28 2.73 5.78
N ILE A 108 8.51 3.00 6.22
CA ILE A 108 9.39 3.96 5.53
C ILE A 108 9.69 3.50 4.11
N SER A 109 10.01 2.23 3.92
CA SER A 109 10.29 1.63 2.61
C SER A 109 9.09 1.70 1.66
N GLN A 110 7.89 1.45 2.17
CA GLN A 110 6.64 1.61 1.43
C GLN A 110 6.38 3.07 1.05
N CYS A 111 6.67 4.02 1.96
CA CYS A 111 6.57 5.45 1.67
C CYS A 111 7.55 5.88 0.56
N LEU A 112 8.78 5.35 0.56
CA LEU A 112 9.75 5.64 -0.49
C LEU A 112 9.29 5.12 -1.85
N SER A 113 8.82 3.86 -1.91
CA SER A 113 8.27 3.26 -3.13
C SER A 113 7.05 4.04 -3.64
N ALA A 114 6.09 4.35 -2.76
CA ALA A 114 4.91 5.13 -3.12
C ALA A 114 5.26 6.54 -3.62
N SER A 115 6.20 7.19 -2.96
CA SER A 115 6.67 8.52 -3.36
C SER A 115 7.30 8.50 -4.74
N PHE A 116 8.08 7.48 -5.05
CA PHE A 116 8.67 7.30 -6.38
C PHE A 116 7.60 7.08 -7.46
N VAL A 117 6.63 6.19 -7.19
CA VAL A 117 5.49 5.92 -8.09
C VAL A 117 4.69 7.20 -8.35
N LEU A 118 4.33 7.93 -7.28
CA LEU A 118 3.58 9.18 -7.41
C LEU A 118 4.37 10.27 -8.13
N PHE A 119 5.66 10.41 -7.84
CA PHE A 119 6.53 11.36 -8.54
C PHE A 119 6.56 11.07 -10.05
N PHE A 120 6.72 9.80 -10.43
CA PHE A 120 6.72 9.41 -11.83
C PHE A 120 5.37 9.70 -12.50
N LEU A 121 4.27 9.26 -11.89
CA LEU A 121 2.92 9.40 -12.44
C LEU A 121 2.42 10.86 -12.48
N THR A 122 2.94 11.74 -11.64
CA THR A 122 2.55 13.16 -11.63
C THR A 122 3.42 14.02 -12.54
N LYS A 123 4.70 13.68 -12.68
CA LYS A 123 5.68 14.55 -13.37
C LYS A 123 6.12 14.02 -14.73
N LYS A 124 6.38 12.73 -14.88
CA LYS A 124 7.04 12.14 -16.05
C LYS A 124 6.14 11.27 -16.93
N ALA A 125 5.06 10.71 -16.39
CA ALA A 125 4.14 9.87 -17.14
C ALA A 125 3.38 10.68 -18.21
N GLU A 126 3.07 10.05 -19.33
CA GLU A 126 2.23 10.63 -20.39
C GLU A 126 0.80 10.85 -19.87
N LEU A 127 0.24 9.86 -19.18
CA LEU A 127 -1.02 9.97 -18.46
C LEU A 127 -0.74 10.33 -17.01
N LYS A 128 -0.97 11.59 -16.65
CA LYS A 128 -0.73 12.09 -15.28
C LYS A 128 -1.88 11.77 -14.35
N VAL A 129 -1.55 11.36 -13.13
CA VAL A 129 -2.53 11.20 -12.05
C VAL A 129 -2.89 12.56 -11.47
N ARG A 130 -4.20 12.81 -11.34
CA ARG A 130 -4.76 13.97 -10.63
C ARG A 130 -5.88 13.48 -9.70
N PHE A 131 -6.10 14.15 -8.58
CA PHE A 131 -7.28 13.91 -7.77
C PHE A 131 -8.53 14.33 -8.55
N LEU A 132 -9.58 13.52 -8.48
CA LEU A 132 -10.86 13.81 -9.09
C LEU A 132 -11.44 15.12 -8.52
N HIS A 133 -11.90 15.99 -9.43
CA HIS A 133 -12.68 17.16 -9.04
C HIS A 133 -14.15 16.77 -8.79
N LYS A 134 -14.84 17.48 -7.89
CA LYS A 134 -16.21 17.14 -7.47
C LYS A 134 -17.20 16.91 -8.63
N ASN A 135 -16.98 17.58 -9.76
CA ASN A 135 -17.87 17.49 -10.94
C ASN A 135 -17.67 16.20 -11.76
N GLU A 136 -16.56 15.47 -11.56
CA GLU A 136 -16.27 14.22 -12.26
C GLU A 136 -16.72 12.96 -11.48
N LEU A 137 -17.24 13.14 -10.27
CA LEU A 137 -17.67 12.03 -9.41
C LEU A 137 -18.83 11.23 -10.01
N SER A 138 -19.75 11.86 -10.72
CA SER A 138 -20.91 11.18 -11.33
C SER A 138 -20.49 10.25 -12.48
N GLU A 139 -19.59 10.68 -13.34
CA GLU A 139 -19.03 9.83 -14.40
C GLU A 139 -18.13 8.72 -13.86
N SER A 140 -17.44 9.00 -12.76
CA SER A 140 -16.56 8.04 -12.08
C SER A 140 -17.32 6.83 -11.53
N PHE A 141 -18.60 6.96 -11.21
CA PHE A 141 -19.40 5.84 -10.70
C PHE A 141 -19.61 4.74 -11.75
N GLY A 142 -19.77 5.12 -13.03
CA GLY A 142 -19.83 4.16 -14.14
C GLY A 142 -18.50 3.40 -14.33
N TYR A 143 -17.39 4.11 -14.25
CA TYR A 143 -16.05 3.50 -14.34
C TYR A 143 -15.70 2.65 -13.11
N ALA A 144 -16.18 3.02 -11.90
CA ALA A 144 -15.97 2.25 -10.67
C ALA A 144 -16.55 0.84 -10.78
N LYS A 145 -17.77 0.69 -11.36
CA LYS A 145 -18.39 -0.62 -11.57
C LYS A 145 -17.52 -1.52 -12.47
N ASN A 146 -16.98 -0.99 -13.54
CA ASN A 146 -16.10 -1.73 -14.45
C ASN A 146 -14.78 -2.11 -13.78
N ILE A 147 -14.18 -1.20 -12.99
CA ILE A 147 -12.95 -1.46 -12.23
C ILE A 147 -13.18 -2.59 -11.21
N ILE A 148 -14.27 -2.57 -10.47
CA ILE A 148 -14.62 -3.62 -9.51
C ILE A 148 -14.84 -4.95 -10.22
N SER A 149 -15.57 -4.96 -11.35
CA SER A 149 -15.82 -6.17 -12.13
C SER A 149 -14.53 -6.81 -12.64
N LEU A 150 -13.60 -6.00 -13.17
CA LEU A 150 -12.29 -6.49 -13.63
C LEU A 150 -11.41 -6.92 -12.44
N GLY A 151 -11.48 -6.21 -11.32
CA GLY A 151 -10.76 -6.54 -10.09
C GLY A 151 -11.22 -7.87 -9.47
N THR A 152 -12.52 -8.16 -9.49
CA THR A 152 -13.07 -9.44 -9.00
C THR A 152 -12.61 -10.62 -9.86
N ALA A 153 -12.52 -10.44 -11.19
CA ALA A 153 -11.97 -11.47 -12.07
C ALA A 153 -10.49 -11.78 -11.75
N GLY A 154 -9.67 -10.74 -11.53
CA GLY A 154 -8.28 -10.89 -11.10
C GLY A 154 -8.14 -11.53 -9.72
N PHE A 155 -9.03 -11.21 -8.78
CA PHE A 155 -9.06 -11.81 -7.45
C PHE A 155 -9.38 -13.31 -7.51
N ILE A 156 -10.38 -13.71 -8.31
CA ILE A 156 -10.73 -15.13 -8.49
C ILE A 156 -9.55 -15.88 -9.09
N MET A 157 -8.85 -15.29 -10.06
CA MET A 157 -7.69 -15.89 -10.72
C MET A 157 -6.49 -16.10 -9.78
N GLN A 158 -6.38 -15.31 -8.70
CA GLN A 158 -5.33 -15.47 -7.68
C GLN A 158 -5.69 -16.50 -6.60
N LEU A 159 -6.97 -16.91 -6.51
CA LEU A 159 -7.44 -17.90 -5.54
C LEU A 159 -7.37 -19.34 -6.07
N THR A 160 -7.20 -19.51 -7.38
CA THR A 160 -7.03 -20.81 -8.05
C THR A 160 -5.56 -21.11 -8.30
#